data_45513116911ef1db49e6d1c903a87412
#
_entry.id   45513116911ef1db49e6d1c903a87412
#
_cell.length_a   1.000
_cell.length_b   1.000
_cell.length_c   1.000
_cell.angle_alpha   90.00
_cell.angle_beta   90.00
_cell.angle_gamma   90.00
#
_symmetry.space_group_name_H-M   'P 1'
#
loop_
_entity.id
_entity.type
_entity.pdbx_description
1 polymer ?
#
loop_
_entity_poly.entity_id
_entity_poly.type
_entity_poly.pdbx_seq_one_letter_code
_entity_poly.pdbx_strand_id
1 'polypeptide(L)'
;DADMRLTEKAYNIGLAKQDRLNLLTEKKEKRNELIEYIRNKSVKIPEANSMLESIGSSPVKHGCKMIDLLLRPEININLLINHFGELKEKIDLIDNRKEEIIEATEIQLKYEGYIAREQLIANKLKRLENIKIKGKINYDEVHSLSTEARQKLKKIDPETIGQASRISGISPSDINILLIMIGR
;
A
#
# COMPACT_ATOMS: atom_id res chain seq x y z
N ASP A 1 4.07 3.29 11.06
CA ASP A 1 4.02 3.85 12.42
C ASP A 1 3.76 2.71 13.42
N ALA A 2 4.74 2.47 14.34
CA ALA A 2 4.69 1.39 15.32
C ALA A 2 3.52 1.57 16.30
N ASP A 3 3.24 2.80 16.69
CA ASP A 3 2.15 3.17 17.58
C ASP A 3 0.79 2.71 17.02
N MET A 4 0.53 3.00 15.76
CA MET A 4 -0.69 2.59 15.05
C MET A 4 -0.90 1.07 15.01
N ARG A 5 0.18 0.32 14.97
CA ARG A 5 0.16 -1.14 14.84
C ARG A 5 0.13 -1.87 16.17
N LEU A 6 0.79 -1.33 17.19
CA LEU A 6 1.09 -2.06 18.42
C LEU A 6 0.26 -1.63 19.62
N THR A 7 -0.19 -0.39 19.71
CA THR A 7 -0.88 0.13 20.91
C THR A 7 -2.19 -0.61 21.19
N GLU A 8 -3.02 -0.89 20.19
CA GLU A 8 -4.26 -1.68 20.40
C GLU A 8 -3.95 -3.11 20.90
N LYS A 9 -2.92 -3.74 20.32
CA LYS A 9 -2.49 -5.06 20.75
C LYS A 9 -1.98 -5.03 22.19
N ALA A 10 -1.16 -4.04 22.52
CA ALA A 10 -0.62 -3.85 23.86
C ALA A 10 -1.73 -3.59 24.89
N TYR A 11 -2.75 -2.83 24.52
CA TYR A 11 -3.92 -2.61 25.37
C TYR A 11 -4.70 -3.91 25.61
N ASN A 12 -4.97 -4.69 24.57
CA ASN A 12 -5.72 -5.94 24.66
C ASN A 12 -5.04 -7.02 25.52
N ILE A 13 -3.71 -6.98 25.65
CA ILE A 13 -2.93 -7.88 26.51
C ILE A 13 -2.52 -7.25 27.85
N GLY A 14 -3.08 -6.08 28.19
CA GLY A 14 -2.86 -5.41 29.47
C GLY A 14 -1.52 -4.67 29.63
N LEU A 15 -0.73 -4.51 28.57
CA LEU A 15 0.55 -3.79 28.59
C LEU A 15 0.41 -2.26 28.42
N ALA A 16 -0.64 -1.81 27.76
CA ALA A 16 -0.94 -0.38 27.60
C ALA A 16 -2.19 0.01 28.42
N LYS A 17 -2.17 1.20 28.97
CA LYS A 17 -3.31 1.78 29.71
C LYS A 17 -4.31 2.44 28.76
N GLN A 18 -5.52 2.73 29.28
CA GLN A 18 -6.59 3.41 28.54
C GLN A 18 -6.17 4.75 27.94
N ASP A 19 -5.40 5.54 28.68
CA ASP A 19 -4.93 6.85 28.20
C ASP A 19 -4.11 6.73 26.91
N ARG A 20 -3.27 5.70 26.83
CA ARG A 20 -2.48 5.42 25.63
C ARG A 20 -3.35 5.05 24.44
N LEU A 21 -4.40 4.24 24.67
CA LEU A 21 -5.37 3.88 23.65
C LEU A 21 -6.16 5.11 23.18
N ASN A 22 -6.59 5.97 24.09
CA ASN A 22 -7.33 7.20 23.76
C ASN A 22 -6.48 8.13 22.86
N LEU A 23 -5.20 8.32 23.20
CA LEU A 23 -4.27 9.11 22.37
C LEU A 23 -4.09 8.52 20.95
N LEU A 24 -4.05 7.20 20.84
CA LEU A 24 -3.99 6.55 19.53
C LEU A 24 -5.28 6.76 18.74
N THR A 25 -6.44 6.64 19.40
CA THR A 25 -7.75 6.82 18.76
C THR A 25 -7.90 8.24 18.22
N GLU A 26 -7.60 9.24 19.03
CA GLU A 26 -7.59 10.64 18.60
C GLU A 26 -6.66 10.87 17.39
N LYS A 27 -5.42 10.34 17.45
CA LYS A 27 -4.46 10.43 16.34
C LYS A 27 -5.01 9.81 15.06
N LYS A 28 -5.69 8.64 15.16
CA LYS A 28 -6.29 7.96 14.01
C LYS A 28 -7.44 8.78 13.42
N GLU A 29 -8.31 9.32 14.25
CA GLU A 29 -9.45 10.13 13.83
C GLU A 29 -8.99 11.39 13.10
N LYS A 30 -8.09 12.17 13.70
CA LYS A 30 -7.55 13.40 13.09
C LYS A 30 -6.81 13.14 11.78
N ARG A 31 -6.02 12.07 11.72
CA ARG A 31 -5.36 11.65 10.47
C ARG A 31 -6.39 11.30 9.39
N ASN A 32 -7.42 10.53 9.72
CA ASN A 32 -8.44 10.11 8.75
C ASN A 32 -9.27 11.31 8.26
N GLU A 33 -9.65 12.25 9.14
CA GLU A 33 -10.31 13.50 8.78
C GLU A 33 -9.46 14.30 7.76
N LEU A 34 -8.16 14.38 7.99
CA LEU A 34 -7.24 15.10 7.10
C LEU A 34 -7.09 14.40 5.75
N ILE A 35 -6.98 13.07 5.75
CA ILE A 35 -6.94 12.26 4.52
C ILE A 35 -8.20 12.49 3.69
N GLU A 36 -9.38 12.39 4.30
CA GLU A 36 -10.66 12.58 3.61
C GLU A 36 -10.80 14.00 3.07
N TYR A 37 -10.36 14.99 3.83
CA TYR A 37 -10.36 16.37 3.36
C TYR A 37 -9.50 16.56 2.11
N ILE A 38 -8.24 16.10 2.14
CA ILE A 38 -7.30 16.24 1.02
C ILE A 38 -7.81 15.48 -0.21
N ARG A 39 -8.41 14.30 -0.04
CA ARG A 39 -8.97 13.52 -1.15
C ARG A 39 -10.17 14.19 -1.82
N ASN A 40 -11.02 14.81 -1.04
CA ASN A 40 -12.31 15.28 -1.55
C ASN A 40 -12.31 16.75 -1.92
N LYS A 41 -11.38 17.56 -1.37
CA LYS A 41 -11.31 18.99 -1.64
C LYS A 41 -10.94 19.27 -3.09
N SER A 42 -11.86 19.91 -3.81
CA SER A 42 -11.60 20.46 -5.15
C SER A 42 -10.84 21.77 -5.02
N VAL A 43 -9.83 21.95 -5.87
CA VAL A 43 -8.99 23.15 -5.93
C VAL A 43 -9.30 23.92 -7.21
N LYS A 44 -9.42 25.25 -7.09
CA LYS A 44 -9.65 26.14 -8.23
C LYS A 44 -8.35 26.25 -9.06
N ILE A 45 -8.48 26.25 -10.39
CA ILE A 45 -7.35 26.32 -11.32
C ILE A 45 -6.40 27.49 -11.02
N PRO A 46 -6.89 28.73 -10.78
CA PRO A 46 -6.00 29.86 -10.49
C PRO A 46 -5.18 29.65 -9.20
N GLU A 47 -5.80 29.12 -8.14
CA GLU A 47 -5.12 28.86 -6.87
C GLU A 47 -4.05 27.74 -7.02
N ALA A 48 -4.41 26.66 -7.71
CA ALA A 48 -3.47 25.57 -8.01
C ALA A 48 -2.29 26.09 -8.84
N ASN A 49 -2.54 26.84 -9.89
CA ASN A 49 -1.50 27.32 -10.79
C ASN A 49 -0.59 28.36 -10.13
N SER A 50 -1.14 29.24 -9.27
CA SER A 50 -0.32 30.17 -8.47
C SER A 50 0.71 29.41 -7.60
N MET A 51 0.28 28.33 -6.96
CA MET A 51 1.18 27.48 -6.17
C MET A 51 2.21 26.78 -7.07
N LEU A 52 1.76 26.18 -8.17
CA LEU A 52 2.63 25.42 -9.08
C LEU A 52 3.69 26.30 -9.74
N GLU A 53 3.35 27.52 -10.15
CA GLU A 53 4.29 28.51 -10.69
C GLU A 53 5.36 28.89 -9.66
N SER A 54 5.00 29.03 -8.38
CA SER A 54 5.95 29.39 -7.32
C SER A 54 7.07 28.36 -7.12
N ILE A 55 6.83 27.10 -7.53
CA ILE A 55 7.79 26.01 -7.42
C ILE A 55 8.32 25.52 -8.77
N GLY A 56 7.97 26.22 -9.86
CA GLY A 56 8.40 25.84 -11.22
C GLY A 56 7.78 24.55 -11.75
N SER A 57 6.63 24.12 -11.21
CA SER A 57 5.92 22.92 -11.65
C SER A 57 4.92 23.22 -12.77
N SER A 58 4.61 22.22 -13.59
CA SER A 58 3.68 22.36 -14.72
C SER A 58 2.26 22.71 -14.27
N PRO A 59 1.60 23.72 -14.89
CA PRO A 59 0.25 24.13 -14.51
C PRO A 59 -0.79 23.07 -14.82
N VAL A 60 -1.91 23.10 -14.09
CA VAL A 60 -3.08 22.26 -14.37
C VAL A 60 -4.00 22.97 -15.38
N LYS A 61 -4.57 22.21 -16.31
CA LYS A 61 -5.48 22.70 -17.36
C LYS A 61 -6.96 22.52 -16.99
N HIS A 62 -7.25 21.63 -16.08
CA HIS A 62 -8.61 21.28 -15.63
C HIS A 62 -8.68 21.35 -14.12
N GLY A 63 -9.91 21.43 -13.58
CA GLY A 63 -10.12 21.33 -12.15
C GLY A 63 -9.56 20.03 -11.60
N CYS A 64 -8.86 20.11 -10.49
CA CYS A 64 -8.21 18.99 -9.83
C CYS A 64 -8.63 18.93 -8.35
N LYS A 65 -8.40 17.80 -7.74
CA LYS A 65 -8.50 17.65 -6.30
C LYS A 65 -7.15 17.96 -5.64
N MET A 66 -7.18 18.28 -4.36
CA MET A 66 -5.97 18.58 -3.60
C MET A 66 -5.02 17.37 -3.56
N ILE A 67 -5.57 16.15 -3.55
CA ILE A 67 -4.78 14.92 -3.64
C ILE A 67 -3.97 14.85 -4.94
N ASP A 68 -4.51 15.31 -6.08
CA ASP A 68 -3.81 15.26 -7.38
C ASP A 68 -2.58 16.17 -7.37
N LEU A 69 -2.61 17.25 -6.59
CA LEU A 69 -1.45 18.12 -6.35
C LEU A 69 -0.44 17.42 -5.42
N LEU A 70 -0.90 16.87 -4.31
CA LEU A 70 -0.03 16.21 -3.32
C LEU A 70 0.72 15.01 -3.90
N LEU A 71 0.14 14.30 -4.86
CA LEU A 71 0.79 13.14 -5.50
C LEU A 71 1.98 13.52 -6.41
N ARG A 72 2.18 14.81 -6.70
CA ARG A 72 3.39 15.25 -7.43
C ARG A 72 4.61 15.13 -6.50
N PRO A 73 5.76 14.65 -7.02
CA PRO A 73 6.96 14.41 -6.20
C PRO A 73 7.48 15.64 -5.45
N GLU A 74 7.37 16.81 -6.08
CA GLU A 74 7.85 18.09 -5.57
C GLU A 74 6.93 18.74 -4.53
N ILE A 75 5.70 18.22 -4.33
CA ILE A 75 4.69 18.81 -3.44
C ILE A 75 4.58 17.97 -2.17
N ASN A 76 4.59 18.65 -1.02
CA ASN A 76 4.31 18.07 0.30
C ASN A 76 3.14 18.79 0.96
N ILE A 77 2.64 18.24 2.07
CA ILE A 77 1.51 18.85 2.79
C ILE A 77 1.85 20.24 3.32
N ASN A 78 3.09 20.49 3.76
CA ASN A 78 3.49 21.80 4.26
C ASN A 78 3.40 22.89 3.18
N LEU A 79 3.72 22.56 1.94
CA LEU A 79 3.54 23.46 0.81
C LEU A 79 2.05 23.76 0.58
N LEU A 80 1.19 22.76 0.68
CA LEU A 80 -0.26 22.95 0.58
C LEU A 80 -0.81 23.82 1.71
N ILE A 81 -0.34 23.65 2.95
CA ILE A 81 -0.73 24.48 4.12
C ILE A 81 -0.42 25.96 3.85
N ASN A 82 0.73 26.25 3.26
CA ASN A 82 1.16 27.63 3.01
C ASN A 82 0.33 28.33 1.90
N HIS A 83 -0.30 27.57 1.02
CA HIS A 83 -1.08 28.13 -0.10
C HIS A 83 -2.59 28.01 0.06
N PHE A 84 -3.08 27.07 0.87
CA PHE A 84 -4.52 26.84 1.05
C PHE A 84 -4.94 27.11 2.50
N GLY A 85 -5.51 28.30 2.73
CA GLY A 85 -5.90 28.74 4.08
C GLY A 85 -6.87 27.81 4.79
N GLU A 86 -7.86 27.23 4.08
CA GLU A 86 -8.78 26.26 4.67
C GLU A 86 -8.10 24.99 5.18
N LEU A 87 -7.05 24.52 4.50
CA LEU A 87 -6.24 23.40 4.98
C LEU A 87 -5.48 23.79 6.23
N LYS A 88 -4.91 24.99 6.26
CA LYS A 88 -4.21 25.53 7.42
C LYS A 88 -5.13 25.60 8.64
N GLU A 89 -6.31 26.16 8.48
CA GLU A 89 -7.32 26.23 9.57
C GLU A 89 -7.65 24.85 10.14
N LYS A 90 -7.86 23.84 9.28
CA LYS A 90 -8.12 22.48 9.73
C LYS A 90 -6.96 21.86 10.50
N ILE A 91 -5.74 22.12 10.08
CA ILE A 91 -4.54 21.62 10.74
C ILE A 91 -4.29 22.36 12.06
N ASP A 92 -4.64 23.65 12.14
CA ASP A 92 -4.49 24.43 13.37
C ASP A 92 -5.48 23.99 14.47
N LEU A 93 -6.54 23.27 14.12
CA LEU A 93 -7.44 22.61 15.09
C LEU A 93 -6.85 21.30 15.67
N ILE A 94 -5.69 20.88 15.24
CA ILE A 94 -5.00 19.68 15.78
C ILE A 94 -4.09 20.16 16.93
N ASP A 95 -4.50 19.88 18.15
CA ASP A 95 -3.78 20.35 19.36
C ASP A 95 -2.53 19.49 19.65
N ASN A 96 -2.63 18.15 19.47
CA ASN A 96 -1.62 17.21 19.85
C ASN A 96 -1.00 16.51 18.65
N ARG A 97 0.33 16.33 18.65
CA ARG A 97 1.06 15.55 17.63
C ARG A 97 0.80 15.99 16.19
N LYS A 98 0.58 17.28 15.99
CA LYS A 98 0.28 17.88 14.68
C LYS A 98 1.26 17.41 13.59
N GLU A 99 2.54 17.50 13.85
CA GLU A 99 3.60 17.12 12.88
C GLU A 99 3.55 15.63 12.54
N GLU A 100 3.38 14.76 13.54
CA GLU A 100 3.26 13.32 13.31
C GLU A 100 2.02 12.97 12.47
N ILE A 101 0.90 13.67 12.67
CA ILE A 101 -0.35 13.46 11.93
C ILE A 101 -0.18 13.92 10.49
N ILE A 102 0.46 15.07 10.25
CA ILE A 102 0.75 15.60 8.93
C ILE A 102 1.64 14.62 8.16
N GLU A 103 2.76 14.20 8.77
CA GLU A 103 3.70 13.26 8.16
C GLU A 103 3.04 11.91 7.85
N ALA A 104 2.30 11.34 8.80
CA ALA A 104 1.60 10.08 8.62
C ALA A 104 0.52 10.16 7.50
N THR A 105 -0.15 11.32 7.38
CA THR A 105 -1.12 11.58 6.32
C THR A 105 -0.44 11.63 4.96
N GLU A 106 0.65 12.38 4.83
CA GLU A 106 1.41 12.49 3.59
C GLU A 106 1.95 11.14 3.12
N ILE A 107 2.60 10.41 4.01
CA ILE A 107 3.11 9.07 3.72
C ILE A 107 1.98 8.16 3.25
N GLN A 108 0.86 8.14 3.96
CA GLN A 108 -0.26 7.27 3.59
C GLN A 108 -0.81 7.60 2.20
N LEU A 109 -1.06 8.89 1.90
CA LEU A 109 -1.62 9.31 0.62
C LEU A 109 -0.66 9.04 -0.54
N LYS A 110 0.63 9.35 -0.39
CA LYS A 110 1.64 9.15 -1.44
C LYS A 110 1.94 7.67 -1.71
N TYR A 111 1.90 6.82 -0.68
CA TYR A 111 2.28 5.42 -0.82
C TYR A 111 1.10 4.46 -0.96
N GLU A 112 -0.14 4.92 -0.85
CA GLU A 112 -1.34 4.07 -0.93
C GLU A 112 -1.37 3.22 -2.20
N GLY A 113 -1.05 3.79 -3.36
CA GLY A 113 -1.00 3.05 -4.62
C GLY A 113 0.04 1.94 -4.64
N TYR A 114 1.20 2.15 -4.01
CA TYR A 114 2.24 1.13 -3.86
C TYR A 114 1.81 0.04 -2.90
N ILE A 115 1.26 0.42 -1.74
CA ILE A 115 0.75 -0.52 -0.72
C ILE A 115 -0.34 -1.42 -1.33
N ALA A 116 -1.26 -0.86 -2.11
CA ALA A 116 -2.30 -1.62 -2.78
C ALA A 116 -1.73 -2.66 -3.77
N ARG A 117 -0.72 -2.30 -4.55
CA ARG A 117 -0.04 -3.22 -5.48
C ARG A 117 0.65 -4.35 -4.73
N GLU A 118 1.41 -4.03 -3.68
CA GLU A 118 2.08 -5.03 -2.84
C GLU A 118 1.07 -5.97 -2.17
N GLN A 119 -0.07 -5.44 -1.73
CA GLN A 119 -1.15 -6.25 -1.15
C GLN A 119 -1.76 -7.22 -2.18
N LEU A 120 -1.91 -6.80 -3.43
CA LEU A 120 -2.37 -7.68 -4.51
C LEU A 120 -1.38 -8.82 -4.76
N ILE A 121 -0.08 -8.52 -4.78
CA ILE A 121 0.98 -9.52 -4.93
C ILE A 121 0.96 -10.50 -3.75
N ALA A 122 0.91 -9.99 -2.52
CA ALA A 122 0.83 -10.80 -1.32
C ALA A 122 -0.42 -11.71 -1.29
N ASN A 123 -1.57 -11.19 -1.72
CA ASN A 123 -2.81 -11.96 -1.82
C ASN A 123 -2.72 -13.04 -2.90
N LYS A 124 -2.06 -12.77 -4.04
CA LYS A 124 -1.80 -13.77 -5.06
C LYS A 124 -0.93 -14.90 -4.51
N LEU A 125 0.15 -14.57 -3.80
CA LEU A 125 1.01 -15.56 -3.15
C LEU A 125 0.24 -16.42 -2.15
N LYS A 126 -0.58 -15.82 -1.29
CA LYS A 126 -1.45 -16.56 -0.35
C LYS A 126 -2.41 -17.54 -1.03
N ARG A 127 -2.97 -17.16 -2.19
CA ARG A 127 -3.82 -18.07 -2.97
C ARG A 127 -3.02 -19.27 -3.48
N LEU A 128 -1.78 -19.06 -3.91
CA LEU A 128 -0.90 -20.13 -4.39
C LEU A 128 -0.53 -21.11 -3.26
N GLU A 129 -0.38 -20.62 -2.02
CA GLU A 129 -0.07 -21.45 -0.85
C GLU A 129 -1.06 -22.61 -0.64
N ASN A 130 -2.33 -22.40 -0.96
CA ASN A 130 -3.40 -23.35 -0.70
C ASN A 130 -3.73 -24.28 -1.88
N ILE A 131 -3.08 -24.09 -3.04
CA ILE A 131 -3.33 -24.91 -4.22
C ILE A 131 -2.50 -26.18 -4.17
N LYS A 132 -3.11 -27.30 -3.83
CA LYS A 132 -2.47 -28.62 -3.78
C LYS A 132 -2.18 -29.16 -5.18
N ILE A 133 -0.93 -29.55 -5.43
CA ILE A 133 -0.44 -30.10 -6.70
C ILE A 133 0.13 -31.51 -6.56
N LYS A 134 0.50 -31.93 -5.36
CA LYS A 134 1.09 -33.26 -5.11
C LYS A 134 0.20 -34.37 -5.68
N GLY A 135 0.79 -35.23 -6.48
CA GLY A 135 0.09 -36.36 -7.12
C GLY A 135 -0.92 -36.00 -8.20
N LYS A 136 -1.06 -34.71 -8.58
CA LYS A 136 -1.99 -34.26 -9.62
C LYS A 136 -1.35 -34.00 -10.96
N ILE A 137 -0.04 -33.83 -11.00
CA ILE A 137 0.71 -33.45 -12.21
C ILE A 137 1.80 -34.49 -12.46
N ASN A 138 1.76 -35.09 -13.66
CA ASN A 138 2.89 -35.88 -14.14
C ASN A 138 3.92 -34.92 -14.78
N TYR A 139 4.96 -34.56 -14.05
CA TYR A 139 5.95 -33.58 -14.48
C TYR A 139 6.72 -34.03 -15.75
N ASP A 140 6.79 -35.33 -16.04
CA ASP A 140 7.46 -35.86 -17.23
C ASP A 140 6.70 -35.53 -18.52
N GLU A 141 5.38 -35.43 -18.45
CA GLU A 141 4.50 -35.12 -19.59
C GLU A 141 4.38 -33.62 -19.86
N VAL A 142 4.81 -32.77 -18.94
CA VAL A 142 4.69 -31.32 -19.10
C VAL A 142 5.91 -30.75 -19.83
N HIS A 143 5.90 -30.85 -21.16
CA HIS A 143 7.02 -30.42 -22.01
C HIS A 143 7.27 -28.92 -21.98
N SER A 144 6.28 -28.11 -21.61
CA SER A 144 6.38 -26.64 -21.49
C SER A 144 7.20 -26.17 -20.28
N LEU A 145 7.46 -27.04 -19.28
CA LEU A 145 8.33 -26.71 -18.16
C LEU A 145 9.78 -26.68 -18.60
N SER A 146 10.57 -25.78 -18.01
CA SER A 146 12.01 -25.80 -18.17
C SER A 146 12.59 -27.14 -17.68
N THR A 147 13.71 -27.59 -18.28
CA THR A 147 14.34 -28.84 -17.88
C THR A 147 14.73 -28.84 -16.40
N GLU A 148 15.24 -27.71 -15.91
CA GLU A 148 15.61 -27.54 -14.51
C GLU A 148 14.39 -27.60 -13.58
N ALA A 149 13.32 -26.89 -13.92
CA ALA A 149 12.09 -26.91 -13.13
C ALA A 149 11.50 -28.32 -13.06
N ARG A 150 11.44 -29.03 -14.17
CA ARG A 150 10.92 -30.42 -14.23
C ARG A 150 11.71 -31.36 -13.32
N GLN A 151 13.04 -31.32 -13.38
CA GLN A 151 13.91 -32.16 -12.53
C GLN A 151 13.70 -31.83 -11.04
N LYS A 152 13.63 -30.55 -10.69
CA LYS A 152 13.48 -30.12 -9.30
C LYS A 152 12.08 -30.43 -8.75
N LEU A 153 11.03 -30.18 -9.51
CA LEU A 153 9.67 -30.52 -9.14
C LEU A 153 9.49 -32.01 -8.91
N LYS A 154 10.08 -32.84 -9.79
CA LYS A 154 10.06 -34.30 -9.64
C LYS A 154 10.83 -34.78 -8.40
N LYS A 155 11.97 -34.16 -8.11
CA LYS A 155 12.81 -34.53 -6.95
C LYS A 155 12.19 -34.13 -5.62
N ILE A 156 11.57 -32.94 -5.55
CA ILE A 156 11.08 -32.35 -4.31
C ILE A 156 9.62 -32.71 -4.03
N ASP A 157 8.83 -32.92 -5.08
CA ASP A 157 7.40 -33.24 -5.06
C ASP A 157 6.59 -32.31 -4.11
N PRO A 158 6.57 -30.99 -4.40
CA PRO A 158 5.96 -30.01 -3.50
C PRO A 158 4.46 -30.26 -3.33
N GLU A 159 3.93 -30.02 -2.12
CA GLU A 159 2.52 -30.21 -1.83
C GLU A 159 1.63 -29.17 -2.50
N THR A 160 2.13 -27.93 -2.61
CA THR A 160 1.36 -26.79 -3.11
C THR A 160 2.15 -25.98 -4.14
N ILE A 161 1.40 -25.19 -4.93
CA ILE A 161 2.01 -24.22 -5.87
C ILE A 161 2.90 -23.22 -5.12
N GLY A 162 2.47 -22.78 -3.92
CA GLY A 162 3.28 -21.88 -3.10
C GLY A 162 4.62 -22.50 -2.70
N GLN A 163 4.67 -23.78 -2.35
CA GLN A 163 5.93 -24.49 -2.12
C GLN A 163 6.75 -24.57 -3.40
N ALA A 164 6.13 -24.92 -4.52
CA ALA A 164 6.80 -24.98 -5.81
C ALA A 164 7.48 -23.66 -6.19
N SER A 165 6.81 -22.54 -5.96
CA SER A 165 7.31 -21.20 -6.29
C SER A 165 8.56 -20.78 -5.49
N ARG A 166 8.79 -21.39 -4.34
CA ARG A 166 9.97 -21.14 -3.48
C ARG A 166 11.18 -22.02 -3.81
N ILE A 167 11.03 -22.97 -4.71
CA ILE A 167 12.15 -23.83 -5.13
C ILE A 167 13.05 -23.03 -6.06
N SER A 168 14.33 -22.90 -5.70
CA SER A 168 15.33 -22.22 -6.54
C SER A 168 15.41 -22.88 -7.93
N GLY A 169 15.34 -22.07 -9.00
CA GLY A 169 15.34 -22.53 -10.39
C GLY A 169 13.96 -22.83 -10.97
N ILE A 170 12.88 -22.57 -10.23
CA ILE A 170 11.52 -22.52 -10.78
C ILE A 170 11.14 -21.07 -11.08
N SER A 171 10.81 -20.80 -12.32
CA SER A 171 10.46 -19.47 -12.81
C SER A 171 8.96 -19.18 -12.62
N PRO A 172 8.55 -17.88 -12.64
CA PRO A 172 7.13 -17.52 -12.68
C PRO A 172 6.39 -18.14 -13.87
N SER A 173 7.06 -18.36 -15.01
CA SER A 173 6.50 -19.03 -16.18
C SER A 173 6.18 -20.49 -15.90
N ASP A 174 7.09 -21.21 -15.22
CA ASP A 174 6.86 -22.60 -14.81
C ASP A 174 5.64 -22.70 -13.87
N ILE A 175 5.50 -21.76 -12.93
CA ILE A 175 4.32 -21.71 -12.03
C ILE A 175 3.02 -21.48 -12.81
N ASN A 176 3.02 -20.61 -13.82
CA ASN A 176 1.85 -20.39 -14.66
C ASN A 176 1.46 -21.67 -15.43
N ILE A 177 2.45 -22.42 -15.92
CA ILE A 177 2.21 -23.72 -16.59
C ILE A 177 1.55 -24.70 -15.61
N LEU A 178 2.07 -24.82 -14.38
CA LEU A 178 1.46 -25.68 -13.35
C LEU A 178 0.01 -25.28 -13.04
N LEU A 179 -0.29 -23.98 -12.97
CA LEU A 179 -1.65 -23.48 -12.74
C LEU A 179 -2.60 -23.86 -13.88
N ILE A 180 -2.16 -23.76 -15.13
CA ILE A 180 -2.95 -24.17 -16.30
C ILE A 180 -3.22 -25.68 -16.25
N MET A 181 -2.22 -26.49 -15.90
CA MET A 181 -2.36 -27.96 -15.83
C MET A 181 -3.37 -28.42 -14.78
N ILE A 182 -3.58 -27.67 -13.71
CA ILE A 182 -4.60 -27.99 -12.69
C ILE A 182 -5.94 -27.27 -12.92
N GLY A 183 -6.12 -26.62 -14.07
CA GLY A 183 -7.38 -25.99 -14.49
C GLY A 183 -7.68 -24.67 -13.77
N ARG A 184 -6.67 -23.86 -13.47
CA ARG A 184 -6.82 -22.55 -12.80
C ARG A 184 -6.06 -21.42 -13.48
#